data_f2ad43bcb9f97b5236d69a08030b195e
#
_entry.id   f2ad43bcb9f97b5236d69a08030b195e
#
_cell.length_a   1.000
_cell.length_b   1.000
_cell.length_c   1.000
_cell.angle_alpha   90.00
_cell.angle_beta   90.00
_cell.angle_gamma   90.00
#
_symmetry.space_group_name_H-M   'P 1'
#
loop_
_entity.id
_entity.type
_entity.pdbx_description
1 polymer ?
#
loop_
_entity_poly.entity_id
_entity_poly.type
_entity_poly.pdbx_seq_one_letter_code
_entity_poly.pdbx_strand_id
1 'polypeptide(L)'
;MTIAVVKSGIPRPLANYNEAFVVGDLIFAAGQLASDFKTGVPPEARKKDGFPFYGSDIELQTTYILENLKKTFEAAGSSLDHVVKAQVFLTDLNLFHGFDSVWKRYFKQPPPRTTIGCTGLLVKDTLVEIDLIGYVPSKGLKHEVVTSSIPRPLANYNEAFVVGDLVFTAGQLASDFKTGVPPEARKKDGFPFYGSDIELQTAYILENLKKTFEAAGSSLDHVVKAQVFLTDLDDFHGFDSVWKRYFKVPPPRTTIGCTGLLVKDTLVEIDLIGYVPSKDLKHEVVKSGVPRPLAHYSEGFTVGSRVFAAGQIASDYRTGVPPEARKHEGFPFYGSDIELQTTYILENLKKTFEAAGSSLDQVVKAQVFLTDLNNFHGFDSVWKRYFKQPPPRTTIGCTALLVKDTLVEIDLIGSKG
;
A
#
# COMPACT_ATOMS: atom_id res chain seq x y z
N MET A 1 -14.76 15.62 7.98
CA MET A 1 -15.45 15.18 6.72
C MET A 1 -16.38 14.02 6.99
N THR A 2 -17.54 13.95 6.34
CA THR A 2 -18.46 12.81 6.49
C THR A 2 -17.90 11.60 5.77
N ILE A 3 -17.89 10.44 6.44
CA ILE A 3 -17.53 9.15 5.86
C ILE A 3 -18.83 8.45 5.43
N ALA A 4 -18.99 8.19 4.15
CA ALA A 4 -20.12 7.44 3.61
C ALA A 4 -19.70 6.00 3.32
N VAL A 5 -20.42 5.03 3.90
CA VAL A 5 -20.19 3.59 3.66
C VAL A 5 -20.79 3.19 2.33
N VAL A 6 -19.99 2.58 1.47
CA VAL A 6 -20.48 1.98 0.22
C VAL A 6 -21.03 0.58 0.49
N LYS A 7 -22.13 0.24 -0.18
CA LYS A 7 -22.74 -1.11 -0.15
C LYS A 7 -23.18 -1.46 -1.57
N SER A 8 -22.39 -2.25 -2.26
CA SER A 8 -22.60 -2.62 -3.67
C SER A 8 -23.33 -3.96 -3.87
N GLY A 9 -23.48 -4.74 -2.80
CA GLY A 9 -24.09 -6.08 -2.88
C GLY A 9 -23.10 -7.19 -3.29
N ILE A 10 -21.79 -6.89 -3.36
CA ILE A 10 -20.78 -7.91 -3.56
C ILE A 10 -20.68 -8.85 -2.35
N PRO A 11 -20.05 -10.03 -2.47
CA PRO A 11 -19.82 -10.93 -1.34
C PRO A 11 -19.16 -10.21 -0.16
N ARG A 12 -19.73 -10.37 1.03
CA ARG A 12 -19.23 -9.73 2.24
C ARG A 12 -18.14 -10.58 2.89
N PRO A 13 -17.00 -9.95 3.26
CA PRO A 13 -15.98 -10.63 4.01
C PRO A 13 -16.49 -11.07 5.40
N LEU A 14 -15.96 -12.16 5.91
CA LEU A 14 -16.19 -12.61 7.28
C LEU A 14 -15.38 -11.78 8.29
N ALA A 15 -14.37 -11.07 7.82
CA ALA A 15 -13.49 -10.22 8.61
C ALA A 15 -14.10 -8.82 8.84
N ASN A 16 -13.55 -8.10 9.81
CA ASN A 16 -14.09 -6.82 10.25
C ASN A 16 -13.56 -5.63 9.42
N TYR A 17 -14.14 -5.42 8.23
CA TYR A 17 -13.90 -4.25 7.37
C TYR A 17 -15.10 -3.96 6.45
N ASN A 18 -15.19 -2.74 5.94
CA ASN A 18 -16.18 -2.35 4.93
C ASN A 18 -15.57 -2.43 3.52
N GLU A 19 -16.42 -2.66 2.51
CA GLU A 19 -15.97 -2.80 1.12
C GLU A 19 -15.37 -1.52 0.53
N ALA A 20 -15.92 -0.34 0.87
CA ALA A 20 -15.36 0.95 0.52
C ALA A 20 -15.97 2.09 1.35
N PHE A 21 -15.23 3.19 1.44
CA PHE A 21 -15.69 4.48 1.96
C PHE A 21 -15.58 5.56 0.88
N VAL A 22 -16.55 6.49 0.88
CA VAL A 22 -16.46 7.78 0.19
C VAL A 22 -16.22 8.85 1.23
N VAL A 23 -15.15 9.64 1.05
CA VAL A 23 -14.76 10.73 1.95
C VAL A 23 -14.38 11.96 1.14
N GLY A 24 -15.20 13.01 1.20
CA GLY A 24 -15.10 14.10 0.22
C GLY A 24 -15.32 13.55 -1.20
N ASP A 25 -14.39 13.85 -2.09
CA ASP A 25 -14.42 13.34 -3.47
C ASP A 25 -13.66 12.03 -3.65
N LEU A 26 -13.03 11.47 -2.61
CA LEU A 26 -12.22 10.24 -2.72
C LEU A 26 -12.99 8.98 -2.34
N ILE A 27 -12.69 7.90 -3.04
CA ILE A 27 -13.17 6.54 -2.78
C ILE A 27 -11.99 5.71 -2.33
N PHE A 28 -12.11 5.07 -1.17
CA PHE A 28 -11.14 4.13 -0.64
C PHE A 28 -11.78 2.74 -0.63
N ALA A 29 -11.36 1.85 -1.52
CA ALA A 29 -11.84 0.46 -1.54
C ALA A 29 -10.98 -0.43 -0.63
N ALA A 30 -11.56 -1.50 -0.12
CA ALA A 30 -10.81 -2.60 0.50
C ALA A 30 -10.11 -3.42 -0.58
N GLY A 31 -9.07 -4.15 -0.21
CA GLY A 31 -8.50 -5.19 -1.05
C GLY A 31 -9.56 -6.22 -1.43
N GLN A 32 -9.64 -6.54 -2.71
CA GLN A 32 -10.58 -7.53 -3.24
C GLN A 32 -9.84 -8.78 -3.65
N LEU A 33 -10.38 -9.91 -3.19
CA LEU A 33 -9.97 -11.27 -3.52
C LEU A 33 -11.05 -11.94 -4.38
N ALA A 34 -10.65 -12.94 -5.15
CA ALA A 34 -11.60 -13.80 -5.84
C ALA A 34 -12.21 -14.81 -4.85
N SER A 35 -13.10 -14.33 -4.00
CA SER A 35 -13.75 -15.13 -2.97
C SER A 35 -15.22 -14.76 -2.79
N ASP A 36 -16.04 -15.76 -2.53
CA ASP A 36 -17.41 -15.57 -2.04
C ASP A 36 -17.46 -15.49 -0.50
N PHE A 37 -16.32 -15.65 0.16
CA PHE A 37 -16.13 -15.67 1.62
C PHE A 37 -16.94 -16.76 2.35
N LYS A 38 -17.51 -17.74 1.63
CA LYS A 38 -18.24 -18.87 2.19
C LYS A 38 -17.57 -20.19 1.82
N THR A 39 -17.27 -20.37 0.52
CA THR A 39 -16.68 -21.58 -0.02
C THR A 39 -15.23 -21.38 -0.53
N GLY A 40 -14.73 -20.15 -0.48
CA GLY A 40 -13.41 -19.76 -0.97
C GLY A 40 -13.47 -19.16 -2.38
N VAL A 41 -12.58 -19.60 -3.28
CA VAL A 41 -12.62 -19.16 -4.69
C VAL A 41 -13.85 -19.77 -5.37
N PRO A 42 -14.79 -18.97 -5.88
CA PRO A 42 -16.02 -19.50 -6.47
C PRO A 42 -15.77 -20.15 -7.85
N PRO A 43 -16.69 -21.02 -8.32
CA PRO A 43 -16.53 -21.77 -9.58
C PRO A 43 -16.27 -20.89 -10.81
N GLU A 44 -16.87 -19.71 -10.89
CA GLU A 44 -16.67 -18.76 -11.99
C GLU A 44 -15.26 -18.13 -12.01
N ALA A 45 -14.53 -18.18 -10.89
CA ALA A 45 -13.16 -17.71 -10.76
C ALA A 45 -12.12 -18.84 -10.80
N ARG A 46 -12.54 -20.07 -11.14
CA ARG A 46 -11.67 -21.25 -11.30
C ARG A 46 -11.74 -21.81 -12.71
N LYS A 47 -10.60 -22.27 -13.21
CA LYS A 47 -10.53 -23.02 -14.45
C LYS A 47 -11.32 -24.33 -14.32
N LYS A 48 -12.13 -24.66 -15.35
CA LYS A 48 -12.83 -25.95 -15.42
C LYS A 48 -11.91 -27.01 -16.00
N ASP A 49 -11.82 -28.14 -15.33
CA ASP A 49 -11.07 -29.29 -15.84
C ASP A 49 -11.63 -29.76 -17.20
N GLY A 50 -10.75 -30.07 -18.12
CA GLY A 50 -11.12 -30.58 -19.45
C GLY A 50 -11.44 -29.50 -20.52
N PHE A 51 -11.35 -28.20 -20.21
CA PHE A 51 -11.57 -27.11 -21.16
C PHE A 51 -10.30 -26.23 -21.31
N PRO A 52 -9.34 -26.61 -22.14
CA PRO A 52 -8.05 -25.91 -22.26
C PRO A 52 -8.13 -24.52 -22.89
N PHE A 53 -9.27 -24.11 -23.42
CA PHE A 53 -9.45 -22.82 -24.10
C PHE A 53 -10.13 -21.72 -23.26
N TYR A 54 -10.50 -22.02 -22.04
CA TYR A 54 -11.00 -21.01 -21.10
C TYR A 54 -9.83 -20.56 -20.22
N GLY A 55 -9.51 -19.29 -20.23
CA GLY A 55 -8.48 -18.59 -19.47
C GLY A 55 -7.80 -19.34 -18.29
N SER A 56 -6.72 -18.83 -17.81
CA SER A 56 -6.06 -19.36 -16.62
C SER A 56 -6.80 -18.91 -15.35
N ASP A 57 -6.55 -19.56 -14.21
CA ASP A 57 -7.14 -19.17 -12.92
C ASP A 57 -6.86 -17.70 -12.60
N ILE A 58 -5.67 -17.19 -12.89
CA ILE A 58 -5.36 -15.76 -12.66
C ILE A 58 -6.22 -14.83 -13.50
N GLU A 59 -6.50 -15.17 -14.76
CA GLU A 59 -7.38 -14.36 -15.62
C GLU A 59 -8.82 -14.36 -15.10
N LEU A 60 -9.33 -15.52 -14.69
CA LEU A 60 -10.67 -15.67 -14.12
C LEU A 60 -10.80 -14.94 -12.77
N GLN A 61 -9.81 -15.09 -11.88
CA GLN A 61 -9.80 -14.40 -10.59
C GLN A 61 -9.69 -12.88 -10.77
N THR A 62 -8.83 -12.41 -11.68
CA THR A 62 -8.71 -10.97 -11.97
C THR A 62 -10.02 -10.41 -12.53
N THR A 63 -10.68 -11.14 -13.43
CA THR A 63 -11.99 -10.75 -13.97
C THR A 63 -13.03 -10.64 -12.85
N TYR A 64 -13.14 -11.65 -12.00
CA TYR A 64 -14.08 -11.67 -10.88
C TYR A 64 -13.87 -10.48 -9.94
N ILE A 65 -12.62 -10.20 -9.58
CA ILE A 65 -12.25 -9.07 -8.71
C ILE A 65 -12.64 -7.74 -9.36
N LEU A 66 -12.29 -7.53 -10.63
CA LEU A 66 -12.56 -6.26 -11.31
C LEU A 66 -14.06 -6.03 -11.54
N GLU A 67 -14.86 -7.08 -11.77
CA GLU A 67 -16.32 -6.97 -11.81
C GLU A 67 -16.91 -6.59 -10.45
N ASN A 68 -16.36 -7.09 -9.34
CA ASN A 68 -16.78 -6.70 -8.00
C ASN A 68 -16.36 -5.24 -7.68
N LEU A 69 -15.13 -4.86 -7.97
CA LEU A 69 -14.65 -3.48 -7.81
C LEU A 69 -15.46 -2.50 -8.66
N LYS A 70 -15.83 -2.88 -9.89
CA LYS A 70 -16.71 -2.09 -10.74
C LYS A 70 -18.04 -1.80 -10.06
N LYS A 71 -18.71 -2.83 -9.50
CA LYS A 71 -19.95 -2.65 -8.73
C LYS A 71 -19.76 -1.74 -7.52
N THR A 72 -18.64 -1.89 -6.80
CA THR A 72 -18.30 -1.04 -5.65
C THR A 72 -18.16 0.43 -6.07
N PHE A 73 -17.47 0.71 -7.16
CA PHE A 73 -17.30 2.07 -7.69
C PHE A 73 -18.61 2.65 -8.23
N GLU A 74 -19.42 1.86 -8.93
CA GLU A 74 -20.76 2.28 -9.37
C GLU A 74 -21.68 2.62 -8.18
N ALA A 75 -21.68 1.80 -7.13
CA ALA A 75 -22.42 2.07 -5.91
C ALA A 75 -21.92 3.31 -5.14
N ALA A 76 -20.64 3.68 -5.33
CA ALA A 76 -20.06 4.91 -4.82
C ALA A 76 -20.37 6.15 -5.69
N GLY A 77 -21.11 6.01 -6.79
CA GLY A 77 -21.41 7.09 -7.74
C GLY A 77 -20.25 7.39 -8.72
N SER A 78 -19.42 6.41 -9.02
CA SER A 78 -18.23 6.53 -9.84
C SER A 78 -18.09 5.37 -10.83
N SER A 79 -16.90 5.15 -11.38
CA SER A 79 -16.58 4.03 -12.26
C SER A 79 -15.10 3.67 -12.16
N LEU A 80 -14.67 2.57 -12.76
CA LEU A 80 -13.25 2.20 -12.84
C LEU A 80 -12.42 3.20 -13.64
N ASP A 81 -13.01 3.99 -14.55
CA ASP A 81 -12.32 5.07 -15.27
C ASP A 81 -11.86 6.22 -14.33
N HIS A 82 -12.35 6.25 -13.09
CA HIS A 82 -11.99 7.23 -12.06
C HIS A 82 -11.06 6.66 -10.98
N VAL A 83 -10.43 5.53 -11.23
CA VAL A 83 -9.37 5.00 -10.36
C VAL A 83 -8.11 5.83 -10.54
N VAL A 84 -7.51 6.24 -9.42
CA VAL A 84 -6.32 7.11 -9.40
C VAL A 84 -5.08 6.43 -8.84
N LYS A 85 -5.26 5.30 -8.16
CA LYS A 85 -4.18 4.47 -7.64
C LYS A 85 -4.63 3.03 -7.53
N ALA A 86 -3.76 2.13 -7.92
CA ALA A 86 -3.95 0.70 -7.76
C ALA A 86 -2.74 0.05 -7.09
N GLN A 87 -3.00 -0.89 -6.19
CA GLN A 87 -1.99 -1.81 -5.67
C GLN A 87 -2.43 -3.24 -5.95
N VAL A 88 -1.52 -4.03 -6.42
CA VAL A 88 -1.74 -5.42 -6.84
C VAL A 88 -0.73 -6.32 -6.14
N PHE A 89 -1.23 -7.32 -5.47
CA PHE A 89 -0.45 -8.30 -4.71
C PHE A 89 -0.64 -9.65 -5.36
N LEU A 90 0.45 -10.21 -5.92
CA LEU A 90 0.46 -11.52 -6.57
C LEU A 90 1.16 -12.55 -5.69
N THR A 91 0.57 -13.73 -5.57
CA THR A 91 1.23 -14.85 -4.86
C THR A 91 2.38 -15.44 -5.68
N ASP A 92 2.36 -15.26 -6.99
CA ASP A 92 3.42 -15.64 -7.93
C ASP A 92 3.52 -14.59 -9.04
N LEU A 93 4.66 -13.93 -9.18
CA LEU A 93 4.90 -12.90 -10.20
C LEU A 93 4.90 -13.46 -11.63
N ASN A 94 5.10 -14.76 -11.84
CA ASN A 94 4.96 -15.39 -13.15
C ASN A 94 3.52 -15.30 -13.70
N LEU A 95 2.53 -15.04 -12.83
CA LEU A 95 1.13 -14.83 -13.20
C LEU A 95 0.85 -13.44 -13.76
N PHE A 96 1.84 -12.52 -13.71
CA PHE A 96 1.66 -11.11 -14.09
C PHE A 96 1.08 -10.93 -15.50
N HIS A 97 1.54 -11.68 -16.49
CA HIS A 97 1.05 -11.54 -17.86
C HIS A 97 -0.43 -11.90 -18.01
N GLY A 98 -0.89 -12.95 -17.31
CA GLY A 98 -2.31 -13.32 -17.27
C GLY A 98 -3.15 -12.23 -16.59
N PHE A 99 -2.70 -11.73 -15.44
CA PHE A 99 -3.30 -10.60 -14.74
C PHE A 99 -3.40 -9.36 -15.64
N ASP A 100 -2.28 -8.90 -16.25
CA ASP A 100 -2.23 -7.67 -17.05
C ASP A 100 -3.04 -7.80 -18.36
N SER A 101 -3.20 -9.02 -18.89
CA SER A 101 -4.06 -9.30 -20.05
C SER A 101 -5.54 -8.99 -19.79
N VAL A 102 -6.00 -9.21 -18.54
CA VAL A 102 -7.34 -8.85 -18.08
C VAL A 102 -7.39 -7.37 -17.74
N TRP A 103 -6.43 -6.88 -16.94
CA TRP A 103 -6.34 -5.50 -16.47
C TRP A 103 -6.56 -4.48 -17.59
N LYS A 104 -5.84 -4.60 -18.69
CA LYS A 104 -5.91 -3.67 -19.83
C LYS A 104 -7.28 -3.61 -20.54
N ARG A 105 -8.17 -4.58 -20.28
CA ARG A 105 -9.54 -4.57 -20.84
C ARG A 105 -10.50 -3.69 -20.04
N TYR A 106 -10.19 -3.45 -18.76
CA TYR A 106 -11.06 -2.71 -17.83
C TYR A 106 -10.75 -1.22 -17.77
N PHE A 107 -9.52 -0.81 -18.07
CA PHE A 107 -9.09 0.57 -17.95
C PHE A 107 -8.71 1.17 -19.31
N LYS A 108 -9.52 2.11 -19.81
CA LYS A 108 -9.19 2.90 -21.02
C LYS A 108 -7.99 3.82 -20.76
N GLN A 109 -7.96 4.43 -19.59
CA GLN A 109 -6.87 5.20 -19.06
C GLN A 109 -6.39 4.52 -17.78
N PRO A 110 -5.32 3.71 -17.86
CA PRO A 110 -4.93 2.89 -16.73
C PRO A 110 -4.41 3.75 -15.57
N PRO A 111 -4.80 3.44 -14.32
CA PRO A 111 -4.31 4.17 -13.16
C PRO A 111 -2.81 3.91 -12.91
N PRO A 112 -2.13 4.79 -12.17
CA PRO A 112 -0.87 4.47 -11.53
C PRO A 112 -1.00 3.18 -10.72
N ARG A 113 -0.05 2.24 -10.91
CA ARG A 113 -0.12 0.90 -10.32
C ARG A 113 1.22 0.49 -9.71
N THR A 114 1.15 -0.08 -8.53
CA THR A 114 2.23 -0.79 -7.85
C THR A 114 1.91 -2.27 -7.88
N THR A 115 2.86 -3.15 -8.23
CA THR A 115 2.63 -4.59 -8.29
C THR A 115 3.79 -5.35 -7.69
N ILE A 116 3.55 -6.03 -6.58
CA ILE A 116 4.56 -6.80 -5.84
C ILE A 116 4.15 -8.25 -5.63
N GLY A 117 5.12 -9.09 -5.38
CA GLY A 117 4.92 -10.43 -4.88
C GLY A 117 4.68 -10.45 -3.37
N CYS A 118 3.73 -11.26 -2.90
CA CYS A 118 3.43 -11.47 -1.48
C CYS A 118 3.58 -12.95 -1.10
N THR A 119 3.73 -13.23 0.20
CA THR A 119 3.88 -14.62 0.68
C THR A 119 2.57 -15.40 0.65
N GLY A 120 1.44 -14.71 0.57
CA GLY A 120 0.11 -15.30 0.50
C GLY A 120 -1.00 -14.28 0.72
N LEU A 121 -2.22 -14.74 0.54
CA LEU A 121 -3.47 -13.99 0.70
C LEU A 121 -4.39 -14.71 1.68
N LEU A 122 -5.36 -13.99 2.26
CA LEU A 122 -6.19 -14.51 3.37
C LEU A 122 -7.08 -15.69 3.00
N VAL A 123 -7.46 -15.83 1.74
CA VAL A 123 -8.31 -16.92 1.28
C VAL A 123 -7.46 -17.90 0.47
N LYS A 124 -7.54 -19.18 0.85
CA LYS A 124 -6.81 -20.26 0.18
C LYS A 124 -7.12 -20.27 -1.33
N ASP A 125 -6.12 -20.60 -2.15
CA ASP A 125 -6.18 -20.70 -3.61
C ASP A 125 -6.46 -19.37 -4.34
N THR A 126 -6.48 -18.21 -3.65
CA THR A 126 -6.48 -16.90 -4.30
C THR A 126 -5.07 -16.55 -4.76
N LEU A 127 -4.97 -16.00 -5.95
CA LEU A 127 -3.71 -15.73 -6.64
C LEU A 127 -3.36 -14.23 -6.67
N VAL A 128 -4.36 -13.38 -6.51
CA VAL A 128 -4.23 -11.92 -6.61
C VAL A 128 -5.19 -11.22 -5.66
N GLU A 129 -4.70 -10.14 -5.05
CA GLU A 129 -5.52 -9.14 -4.35
C GLU A 129 -5.34 -7.79 -5.02
N ILE A 130 -6.43 -7.05 -5.24
CA ILE A 130 -6.43 -5.74 -5.89
C ILE A 130 -7.03 -4.71 -4.93
N ASP A 131 -6.29 -3.65 -4.68
CA ASP A 131 -6.62 -2.52 -3.84
C ASP A 131 -6.69 -1.25 -4.68
N LEU A 132 -7.80 -0.50 -4.60
CA LEU A 132 -8.01 0.69 -5.42
C LEU A 132 -8.35 1.93 -4.57
N ILE A 133 -7.79 3.06 -5.00
CA ILE A 133 -8.27 4.40 -4.62
C ILE A 133 -8.81 5.07 -5.88
N GLY A 134 -9.94 5.74 -5.78
CA GLY A 134 -10.54 6.48 -6.87
C GLY A 134 -11.22 7.76 -6.39
N TYR A 135 -12.01 8.37 -7.25
CA TYR A 135 -12.75 9.58 -6.93
C TYR A 135 -14.16 9.56 -7.51
N VAL A 136 -15.05 10.31 -6.88
CA VAL A 136 -16.37 10.62 -7.41
C VAL A 136 -16.24 11.89 -8.26
N PRO A 137 -16.53 11.85 -9.56
CA PRO A 137 -16.42 13.03 -10.40
C PRO A 137 -17.40 14.12 -9.96
N SER A 138 -16.88 15.29 -9.66
CA SER A 138 -17.64 16.47 -9.29
C SER A 138 -17.27 17.65 -10.20
N LYS A 139 -18.19 18.63 -10.33
CA LYS A 139 -17.94 19.81 -11.15
C LYS A 139 -16.77 20.63 -10.57
N GLY A 140 -15.72 20.78 -11.36
CA GLY A 140 -14.51 21.54 -10.99
C GLY A 140 -13.42 20.71 -10.32
N LEU A 141 -13.62 19.42 -10.07
CA LEU A 141 -12.55 18.56 -9.60
C LEU A 141 -11.50 18.38 -10.70
N LYS A 142 -10.27 18.83 -10.44
CA LYS A 142 -9.14 18.66 -11.35
C LYS A 142 -8.75 17.18 -11.39
N HIS A 143 -8.59 16.62 -12.60
CA HIS A 143 -8.01 15.31 -12.84
C HIS A 143 -7.06 15.39 -14.04
N GLU A 144 -5.81 15.03 -13.83
CA GLU A 144 -4.77 15.10 -14.84
C GLU A 144 -3.89 13.87 -14.82
N VAL A 145 -3.57 13.36 -16.00
CA VAL A 145 -2.51 12.36 -16.18
C VAL A 145 -1.17 13.08 -16.19
N VAL A 146 -0.29 12.65 -15.33
CA VAL A 146 1.09 13.16 -15.31
C VAL A 146 1.93 12.38 -16.30
N THR A 147 2.71 13.08 -17.10
CA THR A 147 3.71 12.50 -18.00
C THR A 147 5.00 13.29 -17.86
N SER A 148 6.07 12.63 -17.46
CA SER A 148 7.40 13.20 -17.32
C SER A 148 8.40 12.59 -18.32
N SER A 149 9.68 12.85 -18.13
CA SER A 149 10.76 12.32 -18.98
C SER A 149 11.33 10.98 -18.49
N ILE A 150 10.63 10.29 -17.59
CA ILE A 150 11.11 8.99 -17.08
C ILE A 150 10.87 7.85 -18.09
N PRO A 151 11.56 6.72 -17.97
CA PRO A 151 11.30 5.54 -18.79
C PRO A 151 9.85 5.09 -18.67
N ARG A 152 9.21 4.83 -19.80
CA ARG A 152 7.81 4.37 -19.83
C ARG A 152 7.73 2.86 -19.59
N PRO A 153 6.84 2.41 -18.68
CA PRO A 153 6.62 0.99 -18.45
C PRO A 153 6.03 0.32 -19.70
N LEU A 154 6.35 -0.96 -19.88
CA LEU A 154 5.73 -1.79 -20.91
C LEU A 154 4.35 -2.31 -20.48
N ALA A 155 4.06 -2.31 -19.19
CA ALA A 155 2.79 -2.73 -18.64
C ALA A 155 1.74 -1.60 -18.69
N ASN A 156 0.48 -1.97 -18.51
CA ASN A 156 -0.64 -1.05 -18.67
C ASN A 156 -0.92 -0.24 -17.40
N TYR A 157 -0.15 0.83 -17.19
CA TYR A 157 -0.36 1.83 -16.14
C TYR A 157 0.27 3.19 -16.51
N ASN A 158 -0.20 4.27 -15.90
CA ASN A 158 0.39 5.60 -16.02
C ASN A 158 1.34 5.87 -14.85
N GLU A 159 2.32 6.76 -15.04
CA GLU A 159 3.32 7.06 -14.01
C GLU A 159 2.74 7.79 -12.79
N ALA A 160 1.79 8.70 -13.00
CA ALA A 160 1.07 9.36 -11.92
C ALA A 160 -0.21 10.04 -12.39
N PHE A 161 -1.13 10.29 -11.43
CA PHE A 161 -2.32 11.13 -11.59
C PHE A 161 -2.33 12.25 -10.55
N VAL A 162 -2.84 13.42 -10.96
CA VAL A 162 -3.28 14.47 -10.04
C VAL A 162 -4.79 14.44 -9.96
N VAL A 163 -5.34 14.39 -8.73
CA VAL A 163 -6.78 14.50 -8.48
C VAL A 163 -7.03 15.49 -7.35
N GLY A 164 -7.76 16.56 -7.67
CA GLY A 164 -7.87 17.70 -6.77
C GLY A 164 -6.50 18.29 -6.48
N ASP A 165 -6.08 18.19 -5.25
CA ASP A 165 -4.78 18.64 -4.74
C ASP A 165 -3.79 17.49 -4.49
N LEU A 166 -4.19 16.21 -4.70
CA LEU A 166 -3.34 15.05 -4.45
C LEU A 166 -2.65 14.54 -5.71
N VAL A 167 -1.42 14.08 -5.53
CA VAL A 167 -0.60 13.38 -6.52
C VAL A 167 -0.46 11.93 -6.11
N PHE A 168 -0.84 11.00 -6.99
CA PHE A 168 -0.70 9.56 -6.80
C PHE A 168 0.28 9.01 -7.82
N THR A 169 1.40 8.41 -7.39
CA THR A 169 2.37 7.79 -8.30
C THR A 169 2.12 6.30 -8.45
N ALA A 170 2.58 5.75 -9.55
CA ALA A 170 2.84 4.31 -9.65
C ALA A 170 4.04 3.92 -8.79
N GLY A 171 4.17 2.64 -8.49
CA GLY A 171 5.40 2.07 -7.97
C GLY A 171 6.53 2.27 -9.00
N GLN A 172 7.66 2.79 -8.53
CA GLN A 172 8.85 3.00 -9.34
C GLN A 172 9.90 1.97 -9.02
N LEU A 173 10.42 1.35 -10.07
CA LEU A 173 11.53 0.40 -10.06
C LEU A 173 12.76 1.04 -10.70
N ALA A 174 13.95 0.55 -10.35
CA ALA A 174 15.17 0.91 -11.06
C ALA A 174 15.23 0.14 -12.40
N SER A 175 14.44 0.57 -13.35
CA SER A 175 14.34 -0.05 -14.68
C SER A 175 14.20 0.98 -15.78
N ASP A 176 14.82 0.70 -16.92
CA ASP A 176 14.57 1.40 -18.18
C ASP A 176 13.42 0.76 -18.98
N PHE A 177 12.87 -0.34 -18.46
CA PHE A 177 11.84 -1.19 -19.06
C PHE A 177 12.17 -1.76 -20.45
N LYS A 178 13.45 -1.68 -20.88
CA LYS A 178 13.94 -2.26 -22.13
C LYS A 178 15.01 -3.31 -21.87
N THR A 179 15.99 -2.97 -21.04
CA THR A 179 17.12 -3.85 -20.72
C THR A 179 17.11 -4.34 -19.26
N GLY A 180 16.16 -3.87 -18.44
CA GLY A 180 16.04 -4.16 -17.03
C GLY A 180 16.66 -3.06 -16.16
N VAL A 181 17.44 -3.44 -15.17
CA VAL A 181 18.16 -2.46 -14.32
C VAL A 181 19.27 -1.80 -15.16
N PRO A 182 19.22 -0.47 -15.36
CA PRO A 182 20.19 0.21 -16.22
C PRO A 182 21.58 0.31 -15.56
N PRO A 183 22.66 0.53 -16.35
CA PRO A 183 24.04 0.55 -15.85
C PRO A 183 24.28 1.57 -14.73
N GLU A 184 23.61 2.72 -14.73
CA GLU A 184 23.72 3.74 -13.68
C GLU A 184 23.10 3.31 -12.35
N ALA A 185 22.23 2.31 -12.36
CA ALA A 185 21.59 1.74 -11.17
C ALA A 185 22.24 0.40 -10.73
N ARG A 186 23.38 0.04 -11.31
CA ARG A 186 24.17 -1.16 -10.97
C ARG A 186 25.58 -0.79 -10.50
N LYS A 187 26.07 -1.53 -9.52
CA LYS A 187 27.47 -1.46 -9.11
C LYS A 187 28.38 -1.90 -10.24
N LYS A 188 29.46 -1.14 -10.47
CA LYS A 188 30.50 -1.51 -11.44
C LYS A 188 31.50 -2.48 -10.81
N ASP A 189 31.76 -3.56 -11.48
CA ASP A 189 32.78 -4.51 -11.07
C ASP A 189 34.17 -3.84 -10.96
N GLY A 190 34.91 -4.15 -9.90
CA GLY A 190 36.23 -3.61 -9.65
C GLY A 190 36.32 -2.23 -8.97
N PHE A 191 35.18 -1.62 -8.60
CA PHE A 191 35.12 -0.34 -7.88
C PHE A 191 34.43 -0.48 -6.53
N PRO A 192 35.10 -0.95 -5.48
CA PRO A 192 34.46 -1.25 -4.18
C PRO A 192 33.99 -0.02 -3.39
N PHE A 193 34.31 1.20 -3.86
CA PHE A 193 33.95 2.47 -3.16
C PHE A 193 32.76 3.21 -3.74
N TYR A 194 32.10 2.67 -4.75
CA TYR A 194 30.89 3.26 -5.33
C TYR A 194 29.66 2.48 -4.89
N GLY A 195 28.99 2.92 -3.84
CA GLY A 195 27.69 2.45 -3.37
C GLY A 195 27.35 0.95 -3.60
N SER A 196 26.35 0.46 -2.95
CA SER A 196 25.77 -0.86 -3.23
C SER A 196 24.68 -0.74 -4.32
N ASP A 197 24.27 -1.85 -4.90
CA ASP A 197 23.19 -1.85 -5.88
C ASP A 197 21.90 -1.23 -5.31
N ILE A 198 21.57 -1.50 -4.05
CA ILE A 198 20.39 -0.87 -3.40
C ILE A 198 20.52 0.64 -3.31
N GLU A 199 21.70 1.20 -3.01
CA GLU A 199 21.89 2.65 -2.96
C GLU A 199 21.72 3.28 -4.35
N LEU A 200 22.30 2.65 -5.39
CA LEU A 200 22.19 3.12 -6.77
C LEU A 200 20.75 3.01 -7.29
N GLN A 201 20.07 1.90 -7.04
CA GLN A 201 18.68 1.71 -7.43
C GLN A 201 17.77 2.70 -6.71
N THR A 202 17.95 2.92 -5.40
CA THR A 202 17.19 3.90 -4.64
C THR A 202 17.36 5.32 -5.19
N ALA A 203 18.62 5.73 -5.49
CA ALA A 203 18.90 7.02 -6.07
C ALA A 203 18.23 7.20 -7.44
N TYR A 204 18.33 6.19 -8.31
CA TYR A 204 17.69 6.19 -9.63
C TYR A 204 16.17 6.36 -9.53
N ILE A 205 15.52 5.62 -8.65
CA ILE A 205 14.07 5.69 -8.41
C ILE A 205 13.67 7.08 -7.90
N LEU A 206 14.39 7.63 -6.91
CA LEU A 206 14.06 8.92 -6.33
C LEU A 206 14.28 10.08 -7.31
N GLU A 207 15.27 10.01 -8.20
CA GLU A 207 15.44 10.97 -9.30
C GLU A 207 14.28 10.89 -10.31
N ASN A 208 13.77 9.69 -10.61
CA ASN A 208 12.60 9.53 -11.46
C ASN A 208 11.33 10.07 -10.78
N LEU A 209 11.08 9.71 -9.53
CA LEU A 209 9.95 10.22 -8.75
C LEU A 209 9.99 11.76 -8.62
N LYS A 210 11.18 12.34 -8.45
CA LYS A 210 11.36 13.80 -8.46
C LYS A 210 10.86 14.41 -9.75
N LYS A 211 11.26 13.88 -10.92
CA LYS A 211 10.78 14.34 -12.23
C LYS A 211 9.26 14.20 -12.38
N THR A 212 8.69 13.10 -11.88
CA THR A 212 7.24 12.88 -11.88
C THR A 212 6.52 13.94 -11.04
N PHE A 213 7.01 14.23 -9.82
CA PHE A 213 6.44 15.29 -8.97
C PHE A 213 6.59 16.67 -9.58
N GLU A 214 7.72 17.01 -10.18
CA GLU A 214 7.93 18.29 -10.89
C GLU A 214 6.95 18.44 -12.06
N ALA A 215 6.73 17.36 -12.84
CA ALA A 215 5.75 17.36 -13.93
C ALA A 215 4.30 17.49 -13.43
N ALA A 216 4.02 17.04 -12.19
CA ALA A 216 2.74 17.24 -11.51
C ALA A 216 2.56 18.65 -10.91
N GLY A 217 3.53 19.54 -11.04
CA GLY A 217 3.51 20.87 -10.40
C GLY A 217 3.79 20.80 -8.89
N SER A 218 4.56 19.83 -8.44
CA SER A 218 4.88 19.56 -7.04
C SER A 218 6.38 19.28 -6.86
N SER A 219 6.78 18.72 -5.73
CA SER A 219 8.15 18.30 -5.46
C SER A 219 8.17 17.17 -4.41
N LEU A 220 9.33 16.56 -4.19
CA LEU A 220 9.49 15.55 -3.13
C LEU A 220 9.27 16.12 -1.73
N ASP A 221 9.44 17.43 -1.52
CA ASP A 221 9.12 18.08 -0.24
C ASP A 221 7.61 18.09 0.09
N HIS A 222 6.76 17.76 -0.89
CA HIS A 222 5.31 17.68 -0.74
C HIS A 222 4.80 16.22 -0.70
N VAL A 223 5.69 15.26 -0.53
CA VAL A 223 5.29 13.85 -0.30
C VAL A 223 4.71 13.73 1.10
N VAL A 224 3.55 13.09 1.20
CA VAL A 224 2.81 12.91 2.47
C VAL A 224 2.69 11.46 2.90
N LYS A 225 2.98 10.54 1.99
CA LYS A 225 2.96 9.10 2.26
C LYS A 225 3.93 8.39 1.32
N ALA A 226 4.69 7.46 1.87
CA ALA A 226 5.55 6.58 1.11
C ALA A 226 5.31 5.12 1.48
N GLN A 227 5.32 4.25 0.46
CA GLN A 227 5.41 2.81 0.64
C GLN A 227 6.65 2.28 -0.06
N VAL A 228 7.37 1.42 0.61
CA VAL A 228 8.64 0.85 0.15
C VAL A 228 8.58 -0.66 0.29
N PHE A 229 8.89 -1.33 -0.80
CA PHE A 229 8.90 -2.78 -0.89
C PHE A 229 10.32 -3.22 -1.21
N LEU A 230 10.95 -3.96 -0.29
CA LEU A 230 12.30 -4.48 -0.43
C LEU A 230 12.25 -5.99 -0.69
N THR A 231 13.06 -6.48 -1.61
CA THR A 231 13.21 -7.92 -1.84
C THR A 231 14.02 -8.59 -0.73
N ASP A 232 14.88 -7.81 -0.08
CA ASP A 232 15.66 -8.20 1.10
C ASP A 232 15.71 -7.04 2.09
N LEU A 233 15.30 -7.26 3.34
CA LEU A 233 15.34 -6.23 4.37
C LEU A 233 16.75 -5.94 4.89
N ASP A 234 17.74 -6.78 4.63
CA ASP A 234 19.15 -6.49 4.92
C ASP A 234 19.66 -5.30 4.10
N ASP A 235 19.02 -5.00 2.97
CA ASP A 235 19.28 -3.82 2.13
C ASP A 235 18.75 -2.50 2.73
N PHE A 236 17.97 -2.57 3.83
CA PHE A 236 17.32 -1.40 4.41
C PHE A 236 18.26 -0.25 4.75
N HIS A 237 19.43 -0.54 5.31
CA HIS A 237 20.39 0.51 5.68
C HIS A 237 20.94 1.26 4.45
N GLY A 238 21.22 0.55 3.37
CA GLY A 238 21.66 1.14 2.10
C GLY A 238 20.53 2.03 1.51
N PHE A 239 19.31 1.50 1.47
CA PHE A 239 18.12 2.27 1.05
C PHE A 239 17.95 3.54 1.89
N ASP A 240 17.91 3.45 3.24
CA ASP A 240 17.65 4.59 4.14
C ASP A 240 18.79 5.64 4.09
N SER A 241 20.02 5.22 3.80
CA SER A 241 21.17 6.12 3.62
C SER A 241 20.97 7.08 2.44
N VAL A 242 20.36 6.60 1.34
CA VAL A 242 20.02 7.41 0.17
C VAL A 242 18.76 8.21 0.45
N TRP A 243 17.72 7.59 1.02
CA TRP A 243 16.46 8.24 1.37
C TRP A 243 16.67 9.56 2.13
N LYS A 244 17.55 9.57 3.13
CA LYS A 244 17.92 10.75 3.94
C LYS A 244 18.42 11.94 3.13
N ARG A 245 18.99 11.72 1.95
CA ARG A 245 19.53 12.79 1.11
C ARG A 245 18.45 13.54 0.36
N TYR A 246 17.30 12.89 0.11
CA TYR A 246 16.19 13.45 -0.69
C TYR A 246 15.13 14.15 0.15
N PHE A 247 14.96 13.76 1.40
CA PHE A 247 13.91 14.30 2.27
C PHE A 247 14.50 15.01 3.49
N LYS A 248 14.37 16.34 3.53
CA LYS A 248 14.75 17.15 4.72
C LYS A 248 13.78 16.91 5.88
N VAL A 249 12.48 16.92 5.57
CA VAL A 249 11.40 16.50 6.47
C VAL A 249 10.84 15.22 5.88
N PRO A 250 11.19 14.05 6.45
CA PRO A 250 10.83 12.80 5.84
C PRO A 250 9.33 12.51 5.94
N PRO A 251 8.69 12.01 4.86
CA PRO A 251 7.28 11.63 4.91
C PRO A 251 7.04 10.42 5.81
N PRO A 252 5.81 10.21 6.28
CA PRO A 252 5.35 8.95 6.82
C PRO A 252 5.63 7.82 5.83
N ARG A 253 6.24 6.73 6.31
CA ARG A 253 6.69 5.62 5.46
C ARG A 253 6.32 4.27 6.06
N THR A 254 5.90 3.36 5.21
CA THR A 254 5.71 1.93 5.47
C THR A 254 6.77 1.18 4.68
N THR A 255 7.48 0.23 5.29
CA THR A 255 8.55 -0.53 4.61
C THR A 255 8.44 -2.00 4.98
N ILE A 256 8.14 -2.83 3.99
CA ILE A 256 8.00 -4.28 4.17
C ILE A 256 8.89 -5.07 3.21
N GLY A 257 9.16 -6.31 3.58
CA GLY A 257 9.76 -7.29 2.68
C GLY A 257 8.71 -7.93 1.77
N CYS A 258 9.02 -8.09 0.48
CA CYS A 258 8.19 -8.75 -0.52
C CYS A 258 8.90 -9.97 -1.12
N THR A 259 8.15 -10.87 -1.77
CA THR A 259 8.74 -12.08 -2.38
C THR A 259 9.48 -11.78 -3.68
N GLY A 260 9.26 -10.61 -4.28
CA GLY A 260 9.90 -10.17 -5.50
C GLY A 260 9.20 -8.97 -6.13
N LEU A 261 9.82 -8.44 -7.17
CA LEU A 261 9.38 -7.30 -7.98
C LEU A 261 9.31 -7.70 -9.46
N LEU A 262 8.55 -6.94 -10.27
CA LEU A 262 8.25 -7.33 -11.66
C LEU A 262 9.46 -7.34 -12.60
N VAL A 263 10.48 -6.57 -12.31
CA VAL A 263 11.69 -6.53 -13.15
C VAL A 263 12.81 -7.27 -12.43
N LYS A 264 13.44 -8.20 -13.15
CA LYS A 264 14.55 -8.99 -12.61
C LYS A 264 15.67 -8.09 -12.09
N ASP A 265 16.32 -8.50 -11.01
CA ASP A 265 17.45 -7.83 -10.34
C ASP A 265 17.09 -6.45 -9.73
N THR A 266 15.83 -6.05 -9.69
CA THR A 266 15.40 -4.89 -8.90
C THR A 266 15.27 -5.29 -7.43
N LEU A 267 15.74 -4.43 -6.54
CA LEU A 267 15.82 -4.68 -5.09
C LEU A 267 14.77 -3.91 -4.30
N VAL A 268 14.25 -2.83 -4.88
CA VAL A 268 13.30 -1.94 -4.23
C VAL A 268 12.28 -1.37 -5.21
N GLU A 269 11.03 -1.27 -4.75
CA GLU A 269 9.95 -0.50 -5.39
C GLU A 269 9.47 0.58 -4.43
N ILE A 270 9.27 1.81 -4.92
CA ILE A 270 8.84 2.96 -4.13
C ILE A 270 7.58 3.56 -4.74
N ASP A 271 6.59 3.75 -3.91
CA ASP A 271 5.26 4.27 -4.23
C ASP A 271 4.97 5.49 -3.33
N LEU A 272 4.56 6.62 -3.92
CA LEU A 272 4.37 7.86 -3.20
C LEU A 272 2.95 8.44 -3.39
N ILE A 273 2.45 9.06 -2.32
CA ILE A 273 1.35 10.02 -2.39
C ILE A 273 1.90 11.37 -1.97
N GLY A 274 1.57 12.41 -2.72
CA GLY A 274 1.93 13.79 -2.39
C GLY A 274 0.79 14.75 -2.69
N TYR A 275 1.09 16.05 -2.66
CA TYR A 275 0.10 17.08 -2.99
C TYR A 275 0.72 18.19 -3.83
N VAL A 276 -0.11 18.89 -4.60
CA VAL A 276 0.25 20.11 -5.30
C VAL A 276 0.08 21.28 -4.33
N PRO A 277 1.14 22.01 -4.01
CA PRO A 277 1.08 23.06 -2.99
C PRO A 277 0.20 24.24 -3.43
N SER A 278 -0.56 24.79 -2.49
CA SER A 278 -1.28 26.04 -2.63
C SER A 278 -1.07 26.91 -1.38
N LYS A 279 -1.53 28.19 -1.42
CA LYS A 279 -1.34 29.10 -0.27
C LYS A 279 -1.96 28.55 1.02
N ASP A 280 -3.08 27.82 0.91
CA ASP A 280 -3.89 27.35 2.03
C ASP A 280 -3.66 25.86 2.34
N LEU A 281 -2.86 25.16 1.53
CA LEU A 281 -2.62 23.74 1.66
C LEU A 281 -1.15 23.47 2.02
N LYS A 282 -0.90 23.23 3.29
CA LYS A 282 0.42 22.87 3.83
C LYS A 282 0.32 21.55 4.57
N HIS A 283 1.40 20.79 4.57
CA HIS A 283 1.50 19.65 5.45
C HIS A 283 2.06 20.06 6.81
N GLU A 284 1.60 19.37 7.85
CA GLU A 284 2.10 19.53 9.21
C GLU A 284 2.58 18.17 9.73
N VAL A 285 3.73 18.18 10.40
CA VAL A 285 4.29 16.97 11.02
C VAL A 285 3.52 16.67 12.30
N VAL A 286 2.97 15.47 12.40
CA VAL A 286 2.34 14.97 13.63
C VAL A 286 3.43 14.59 14.64
N LYS A 287 3.22 14.93 15.91
CA LYS A 287 4.10 14.56 17.03
C LYS A 287 3.23 14.10 18.20
N SER A 288 3.07 12.80 18.37
CA SER A 288 2.18 12.21 19.38
C SER A 288 2.91 11.71 20.63
N GLY A 289 4.24 11.66 20.58
CA GLY A 289 5.05 11.12 21.66
C GLY A 289 5.16 9.59 21.68
N VAL A 290 4.72 8.90 20.61
CA VAL A 290 4.98 7.46 20.44
C VAL A 290 6.48 7.21 20.24
N PRO A 291 6.97 5.98 20.44
CA PRO A 291 8.36 5.64 20.20
C PRO A 291 8.83 6.09 18.83
N ARG A 292 9.96 6.79 18.76
CA ARG A 292 10.50 7.29 17.51
C ARG A 292 11.35 6.24 16.82
N PRO A 293 11.11 5.99 15.51
CA PRO A 293 11.96 5.11 14.74
C PRO A 293 13.39 5.66 14.64
N LEU A 294 14.35 4.77 14.53
CA LEU A 294 15.74 5.13 14.23
C LEU A 294 15.93 5.47 12.74
N ALA A 295 15.01 5.04 11.91
CA ALA A 295 15.00 5.28 10.48
C ALA A 295 14.45 6.70 10.13
N HIS A 296 14.72 7.16 8.92
CA HIS A 296 14.38 8.51 8.47
C HIS A 296 12.94 8.60 7.93
N TYR A 297 11.95 8.66 8.82
CA TYR A 297 10.55 8.95 8.50
C TYR A 297 9.82 9.63 9.67
N SER A 298 8.71 10.29 9.37
CA SER A 298 7.83 10.91 10.39
C SER A 298 6.70 9.95 10.74
N GLU A 299 6.20 10.02 11.98
CA GLU A 299 5.09 9.17 12.45
C GLU A 299 3.77 9.45 11.74
N GLY A 300 3.57 10.69 11.30
CA GLY A 300 2.39 11.08 10.54
C GLY A 300 2.47 12.51 10.01
N PHE A 301 1.70 12.78 8.96
CA PHE A 301 1.47 14.11 8.39
C PHE A 301 -0.01 14.41 8.30
N THR A 302 -0.36 15.70 8.40
CA THR A 302 -1.69 16.18 8.01
C THR A 302 -1.56 17.10 6.80
N VAL A 303 -2.50 17.00 5.85
CA VAL A 303 -2.63 17.90 4.70
C VAL A 303 -4.10 18.26 4.53
N GLY A 304 -4.43 19.51 4.78
CA GLY A 304 -5.83 19.93 4.86
C GLY A 304 -6.56 19.10 5.92
N SER A 305 -7.62 18.42 5.51
CA SER A 305 -8.39 17.54 6.39
C SER A 305 -7.92 16.07 6.39
N ARG A 306 -6.83 15.73 5.70
CA ARG A 306 -6.35 14.36 5.58
C ARG A 306 -5.24 14.07 6.59
N VAL A 307 -5.19 12.83 7.07
CA VAL A 307 -4.17 12.32 8.00
C VAL A 307 -3.50 11.12 7.35
N PHE A 308 -2.18 11.15 7.26
CA PHE A 308 -1.36 10.07 6.74
C PHE A 308 -0.43 9.58 7.86
N ALA A 309 -0.63 8.37 8.35
CA ALA A 309 0.26 7.77 9.34
C ALA A 309 1.37 6.97 8.65
N ALA A 310 2.50 6.80 9.32
CA ALA A 310 3.50 5.80 8.94
C ALA A 310 3.01 4.41 9.31
N GLY A 311 3.54 3.37 8.64
CA GLY A 311 3.40 2.00 9.10
C GLY A 311 3.90 1.87 10.54
N GLN A 312 3.11 1.21 11.38
CA GLN A 312 3.45 0.97 12.77
C GLN A 312 3.66 -0.52 13.01
N ILE A 313 4.77 -0.84 13.64
CA ILE A 313 5.11 -2.16 14.16
C ILE A 313 5.19 -2.11 15.68
N ALA A 314 5.10 -3.26 16.33
CA ALA A 314 5.23 -3.32 17.79
C ALA A 314 6.71 -3.24 18.21
N SER A 315 7.25 -2.03 18.21
CA SER A 315 8.65 -1.76 18.59
C SER A 315 8.78 -0.46 19.39
N ASP A 316 9.70 -0.48 20.37
CA ASP A 316 10.19 0.73 21.01
C ASP A 316 11.40 1.34 20.28
N TYR A 317 11.85 0.68 19.20
CA TYR A 317 13.01 1.02 18.36
C TYR A 317 14.35 1.10 19.11
N ARG A 318 14.43 0.62 20.36
CA ARG A 318 15.64 0.54 21.16
C ARG A 318 15.98 -0.89 21.53
N THR A 319 14.98 -1.63 22.02
CA THR A 319 15.14 -3.01 22.48
C THR A 319 14.40 -4.01 21.59
N GLY A 320 13.65 -3.52 20.58
CA GLY A 320 12.85 -4.32 19.67
C GLY A 320 11.38 -4.38 20.10
N VAL A 321 10.79 -5.57 20.11
CA VAL A 321 9.40 -5.75 20.60
C VAL A 321 9.41 -5.57 22.12
N PRO A 322 8.69 -4.57 22.67
CA PRO A 322 8.71 -4.30 24.10
C PRO A 322 7.95 -5.36 24.93
N PRO A 323 8.23 -5.48 26.24
CA PRO A 323 7.62 -6.51 27.08
C PRO A 323 6.09 -6.53 27.07
N GLU A 324 5.43 -5.39 27.01
CA GLU A 324 3.97 -5.26 26.94
C GLU A 324 3.36 -5.78 25.63
N ALA A 325 4.18 -5.94 24.59
CA ALA A 325 3.79 -6.51 23.30
C ALA A 325 4.25 -7.97 23.10
N ARG A 326 4.73 -8.61 24.17
CA ARG A 326 5.14 -10.02 24.18
C ARG A 326 4.34 -10.83 25.21
N LYS A 327 4.04 -12.06 24.87
CA LYS A 327 3.46 -13.02 25.81
C LYS A 327 4.43 -13.31 26.96
N HIS A 328 3.95 -13.26 28.20
CA HIS A 328 4.72 -13.68 29.35
C HIS A 328 4.74 -15.20 29.48
N GLU A 329 5.91 -15.80 29.64
CA GLU A 329 6.04 -17.21 29.96
C GLU A 329 5.31 -17.54 31.28
N GLY A 330 4.56 -18.63 31.29
CA GLY A 330 3.82 -19.10 32.47
C GLY A 330 2.40 -18.53 32.63
N PHE A 331 1.93 -17.63 31.76
CA PHE A 331 0.56 -17.10 31.81
C PHE A 331 -0.22 -17.39 30.51
N PRO A 332 -0.74 -18.62 30.34
CA PRO A 332 -1.40 -19.04 29.10
C PRO A 332 -2.72 -18.32 28.79
N PHE A 333 -3.23 -17.51 29.72
CA PHE A 333 -4.54 -16.83 29.58
C PHE A 333 -4.43 -15.36 29.14
N TYR A 334 -3.23 -14.83 28.94
CA TYR A 334 -3.02 -13.46 28.49
C TYR A 334 -2.63 -13.44 27.01
N GLY A 335 -3.61 -13.41 26.10
CA GLY A 335 -3.42 -13.17 24.69
C GLY A 335 -2.25 -13.92 24.00
N SER A 336 -2.20 -13.89 22.71
CA SER A 336 -1.04 -14.31 21.90
C SER A 336 -0.17 -13.08 21.59
N ASP A 337 1.08 -13.31 21.14
CA ASP A 337 1.97 -12.23 20.71
C ASP A 337 1.31 -11.34 19.66
N ILE A 338 0.60 -11.92 18.69
CA ILE A 338 -0.10 -11.12 17.67
C ILE A 338 -1.17 -10.21 18.25
N GLU A 339 -1.94 -10.67 19.26
CA GLU A 339 -2.95 -9.84 19.91
C GLU A 339 -2.32 -8.70 20.71
N LEU A 340 -1.22 -8.98 21.42
CA LEU A 340 -0.46 -7.97 22.19
C LEU A 340 0.19 -6.94 21.25
N GLN A 341 0.85 -7.40 20.18
CA GLN A 341 1.46 -6.52 19.19
C GLN A 341 0.42 -5.66 18.48
N THR A 342 -0.72 -6.24 18.08
CA THR A 342 -1.82 -5.49 17.46
C THR A 342 -2.37 -4.42 18.39
N THR A 343 -2.56 -4.75 19.67
CA THR A 343 -3.02 -3.80 20.70
C THR A 343 -2.03 -2.65 20.85
N TYR A 344 -0.73 -2.94 21.01
CA TYR A 344 0.33 -1.94 21.13
C TYR A 344 0.35 -0.98 19.92
N ILE A 345 0.28 -1.52 18.71
CA ILE A 345 0.26 -0.73 17.47
C ILE A 345 -0.97 0.18 17.41
N LEU A 346 -2.17 -0.35 17.69
CA LEU A 346 -3.41 0.42 17.62
C LEU A 346 -3.48 1.52 18.71
N GLU A 347 -2.92 1.29 19.90
CA GLU A 347 -2.79 2.34 20.92
C GLU A 347 -1.82 3.45 20.46
N ASN A 348 -0.73 3.11 19.79
CA ASN A 348 0.19 4.11 19.22
C ASN A 348 -0.46 4.88 18.07
N LEU A 349 -1.10 4.20 17.14
CA LEU A 349 -1.83 4.84 16.03
C LEU A 349 -2.96 5.75 16.55
N LYS A 350 -3.67 5.34 17.61
CA LYS A 350 -4.66 6.17 18.27
C LYS A 350 -4.06 7.50 18.76
N LYS A 351 -2.92 7.45 19.45
CA LYS A 351 -2.20 8.67 19.89
C LYS A 351 -1.78 9.55 18.70
N THR A 352 -1.30 8.92 17.60
CA THR A 352 -0.92 9.65 16.38
C THR A 352 -2.12 10.36 15.76
N PHE A 353 -3.29 9.68 15.67
CA PHE A 353 -4.51 10.30 15.14
C PHE A 353 -5.05 11.40 16.05
N GLU A 354 -5.05 11.21 17.37
CA GLU A 354 -5.44 12.23 18.35
C GLU A 354 -4.54 13.48 18.27
N ALA A 355 -3.21 13.29 18.15
CA ALA A 355 -2.26 14.39 17.96
C ALA A 355 -2.45 15.12 16.59
N ALA A 356 -2.97 14.42 15.59
CA ALA A 356 -3.35 15.00 14.31
C ALA A 356 -4.70 15.75 14.34
N GLY A 357 -5.40 15.80 15.48
CA GLY A 357 -6.75 16.36 15.59
C GLY A 357 -7.83 15.46 14.96
N SER A 358 -7.63 14.15 15.04
CA SER A 358 -8.51 13.11 14.47
C SER A 358 -8.75 11.98 15.49
N SER A 359 -9.25 10.84 15.04
CA SER A 359 -9.42 9.63 15.86
C SER A 359 -9.41 8.38 14.97
N LEU A 360 -9.34 7.20 15.57
CA LEU A 360 -9.45 5.94 14.83
C LEU A 360 -10.82 5.76 14.14
N ASP A 361 -11.89 6.40 14.65
CA ASP A 361 -13.20 6.40 13.99
C ASP A 361 -13.20 7.21 12.66
N GLN A 362 -12.15 7.99 12.40
CA GLN A 362 -11.95 8.77 11.18
C GLN A 362 -10.96 8.12 10.21
N VAL A 363 -10.55 6.87 10.46
CA VAL A 363 -9.73 6.10 9.53
C VAL A 363 -10.55 5.73 8.30
N VAL A 364 -10.01 6.01 7.12
CA VAL A 364 -10.69 5.81 5.83
C VAL A 364 -10.07 4.70 4.99
N LYS A 365 -8.86 4.29 5.30
CA LYS A 365 -8.12 3.22 4.64
C LYS A 365 -7.14 2.56 5.60
N ALA A 366 -7.06 1.25 5.54
CA ALA A 366 -6.08 0.47 6.29
C ALA A 366 -5.36 -0.54 5.39
N GLN A 367 -4.06 -0.71 5.61
CA GLN A 367 -3.29 -1.82 5.07
C GLN A 367 -2.59 -2.55 6.21
N VAL A 368 -2.60 -3.85 6.14
CA VAL A 368 -2.06 -4.75 7.18
C VAL A 368 -1.14 -5.77 6.52
N PHE A 369 0.06 -5.87 7.04
CA PHE A 369 1.09 -6.77 6.57
C PHE A 369 1.42 -7.76 7.68
N LEU A 370 1.18 -9.05 7.44
CA LEU A 370 1.42 -10.12 8.39
C LEU A 370 2.62 -10.95 7.94
N THR A 371 3.54 -11.25 8.86
CA THR A 371 4.65 -12.17 8.57
C THR A 371 4.19 -13.63 8.50
N ASP A 372 3.06 -13.94 9.13
CA ASP A 372 2.37 -15.22 9.06
C ASP A 372 0.86 -15.01 9.06
N LEU A 373 0.19 -15.42 7.97
CA LEU A 373 -1.26 -15.29 7.81
C LEU A 373 -2.07 -16.12 8.82
N ASN A 374 -1.48 -17.14 9.44
CA ASN A 374 -2.13 -17.88 10.53
C ASN A 374 -2.43 -16.98 11.75
N ASN A 375 -1.73 -15.86 11.87
CA ASN A 375 -1.96 -14.84 12.91
C ASN A 375 -3.21 -13.97 12.64
N PHE A 376 -3.86 -14.11 11.48
CA PHE A 376 -4.97 -13.24 11.09
C PHE A 376 -6.12 -13.22 12.10
N HIS A 377 -6.52 -14.37 12.63
CA HIS A 377 -7.63 -14.42 13.59
C HIS A 377 -7.32 -13.69 14.90
N GLY A 378 -6.10 -13.81 15.42
CA GLY A 378 -5.64 -13.07 16.59
C GLY A 378 -5.61 -11.56 16.33
N PHE A 379 -5.04 -11.14 15.20
CA PHE A 379 -5.07 -9.76 14.73
C PHE A 379 -6.51 -9.22 14.63
N ASP A 380 -7.41 -9.88 13.90
CA ASP A 380 -8.79 -9.41 13.68
C ASP A 380 -9.63 -9.39 14.96
N SER A 381 -9.31 -10.26 15.93
CA SER A 381 -9.95 -10.28 17.25
C SER A 381 -9.70 -8.98 18.03
N VAL A 382 -8.51 -8.39 17.90
CA VAL A 382 -8.15 -7.10 18.48
C VAL A 382 -8.73 -5.97 17.63
N TRP A 383 -8.52 -6.02 16.30
CA TRP A 383 -8.96 -5.00 15.34
C TRP A 383 -10.41 -4.58 15.57
N LYS A 384 -11.34 -5.54 15.66
CA LYS A 384 -12.78 -5.29 15.85
C LYS A 384 -13.14 -4.54 17.15
N ARG A 385 -12.24 -4.48 18.13
CA ARG A 385 -12.47 -3.74 19.39
C ARG A 385 -12.22 -2.24 19.24
N TYR A 386 -11.38 -1.85 18.26
CA TYR A 386 -10.95 -0.46 18.06
C TYR A 386 -11.82 0.33 17.09
N PHE A 387 -12.51 -0.33 16.18
CA PHE A 387 -13.29 0.33 15.13
C PHE A 387 -14.77 0.00 15.24
N LYS A 388 -15.60 1.00 15.59
CA LYS A 388 -17.07 0.88 15.56
C LYS A 388 -17.58 0.72 14.12
N GLN A 389 -17.00 1.49 13.21
CA GLN A 389 -17.20 1.42 11.77
C GLN A 389 -15.86 1.09 11.12
N PRO A 390 -15.58 -0.21 10.87
CA PRO A 390 -14.25 -0.62 10.43
C PRO A 390 -13.94 -0.07 9.05
N PRO A 391 -12.73 0.48 8.82
CA PRO A 391 -12.34 1.02 7.53
C PRO A 391 -12.18 -0.09 6.47
N PRO A 392 -12.26 0.27 5.18
CA PRO A 392 -11.77 -0.58 4.10
C PRO A 392 -10.34 -1.02 4.39
N ARG A 393 -10.07 -2.32 4.29
CA ARG A 393 -8.78 -2.91 4.66
C ARG A 393 -8.27 -3.89 3.62
N THR A 394 -6.98 -3.83 3.36
CA THR A 394 -6.20 -4.80 2.59
C THR A 394 -5.30 -5.54 3.56
N THR A 395 -5.22 -6.87 3.46
CA THR A 395 -4.39 -7.66 4.37
C THR A 395 -3.64 -8.75 3.60
N ILE A 396 -2.32 -8.64 3.53
CA ILE A 396 -1.46 -9.59 2.82
C ILE A 396 -0.36 -10.17 3.70
N GLY A 397 0.20 -11.27 3.26
CA GLY A 397 1.42 -11.83 3.83
C GLY A 397 2.67 -11.12 3.25
N CYS A 398 3.63 -10.78 4.10
CA CYS A 398 4.94 -10.23 3.73
C CYS A 398 6.08 -11.18 4.15
N THR A 399 7.26 -11.02 3.57
CA THR A 399 8.40 -11.89 3.91
C THR A 399 8.96 -11.60 5.29
N ALA A 400 9.02 -10.32 5.65
CA ALA A 400 9.52 -9.85 6.94
C ALA A 400 9.13 -8.39 7.19
N LEU A 401 9.34 -7.92 8.42
CA LEU A 401 9.21 -6.54 8.88
C LEU A 401 10.56 -6.06 9.43
N LEU A 402 10.75 -4.73 9.49
CA LEU A 402 12.05 -4.11 9.79
C LEU A 402 12.62 -4.43 11.18
N VAL A 403 11.81 -4.79 12.13
CA VAL A 403 12.27 -5.15 13.49
C VAL A 403 12.00 -6.63 13.72
N LYS A 404 13.03 -7.33 14.17
CA LYS A 404 12.96 -8.76 14.47
C LYS A 404 11.82 -9.06 15.46
N ASP A 405 11.16 -10.20 15.31
CA ASP A 405 10.05 -10.70 16.13
C ASP A 405 8.76 -9.87 16.04
N THR A 406 8.68 -8.87 15.17
CA THR A 406 7.41 -8.21 14.85
C THR A 406 6.59 -9.07 13.88
N LEU A 407 5.30 -9.21 14.15
CA LEU A 407 4.39 -10.11 13.45
C LEU A 407 3.44 -9.38 12.50
N VAL A 408 3.24 -8.10 12.74
CA VAL A 408 2.29 -7.28 11.99
C VAL A 408 2.78 -5.84 11.86
N GLU A 409 2.55 -5.24 10.69
CA GLU A 409 2.64 -3.80 10.44
C GLU A 409 1.27 -3.28 10.01
N ILE A 410 0.85 -2.15 10.57
CA ILE A 410 -0.44 -1.51 10.28
C ILE A 410 -0.18 -0.10 9.74
N ASP A 411 -0.74 0.17 8.58
CA ASP A 411 -0.67 1.43 7.86
C ASP A 411 -2.07 2.03 7.73
N LEU A 412 -2.25 3.30 8.12
CA LEU A 412 -3.55 3.96 8.14
C LEU A 412 -3.53 5.31 7.40
N ILE A 413 -4.62 5.56 6.68
CA ILE A 413 -4.99 6.89 6.17
C ILE A 413 -6.32 7.27 6.83
N GLY A 414 -6.46 8.53 7.23
CA GLY A 414 -7.68 9.04 7.84
C GLY A 414 -8.02 10.45 7.45
N SER A 415 -9.07 10.98 8.09
CA SER A 415 -9.51 12.37 7.93
C SER A 415 -9.61 13.06 9.30
N LYS A 416 -9.45 14.38 9.31
CA LYS A 416 -9.90 15.20 10.43
C LYS A 416 -11.44 15.25 10.36
N GLY A 417 -12.10 15.19 11.50
CA GLY A 417 -13.54 15.24 11.59
C GLY A 417 -14.15 16.54 11.02
#